data_839137fd715c8dffc9744b922baa463e
#
_entry.id   839137fd715c8dffc9744b922baa463e
#
_cell.length_a   1.000
_cell.length_b   1.000
_cell.length_c   1.000
_cell.angle_alpha   90.00
_cell.angle_beta   90.00
_cell.angle_gamma   90.00
#
_symmetry.space_group_name_H-M   'P 1'
#
loop_
_entity.id
_entity.type
_entity.pdbx_description
1 polymer ?
#
loop_
_entity_poly.entity_id
_entity_poly.type
_entity_poly.pdbx_seq_one_letter_code
_entity_poly.pdbx_strand_id
1 'polypeptide(L)'
;MSNIFSQSISPEFTKQSLTEFFVDPMFMGEDIRGAITVRTDIKGTEKLNNISRPSMITKPKTTPGFTANGSFALTTTDITVKPMAIEFEQNGKAFWGSILQEMLAQGYKEDDVEQMKSPDVWNKIMLPIIAQAGQQDLIRQMWFADTTQQTLSAAYVPTGVVNTNYSGYNGFFYNFIQASRLGTIPDAQLVDLVVATAGTQQVQIETLTISSGTATLTLNGIAYAEDYDSSAATTVTNWLASHKATIEALWGTHAVVITDDLSAALTITAKYAGAQFLAVASASTGSWSQSGVVAAVKPGALSADSVDNGLESMIDVMPAEMLELEPVFMMTRTAYRNLLKTWKALGTETANMIAFKGLPTPSYEGIPIIIRPDWDLWITALGGVFPNRVVLTPAKNLLFGTDGLDDSEMIESWYNQDDQMRRYRVQYKAQTAFLHSELVVLGGMPTY
;
A
#
# COMPACT_ATOMS: atom_id res chain seq x y z
N MET A 1 -9.94 42.51 -3.44
CA MET A 1 -9.24 41.22 -3.51
C MET A 1 -8.67 41.11 -4.90
N SER A 2 -7.37 41.21 -5.03
CA SER A 2 -6.69 41.00 -6.32
C SER A 2 -6.95 39.58 -6.73
N ASN A 3 -7.52 39.37 -7.92
CA ASN A 3 -7.87 38.05 -8.45
C ASN A 3 -6.56 37.38 -8.84
N ILE A 4 -5.99 36.54 -7.95
CA ILE A 4 -4.75 35.78 -8.16
C ILE A 4 -4.83 34.91 -9.42
N PHE A 5 -6.05 34.70 -9.94
CA PHE A 5 -6.38 33.85 -11.05
C PHE A 5 -6.65 34.57 -12.39
N SER A 6 -6.34 35.85 -12.49
CA SER A 6 -6.49 36.58 -13.75
C SER A 6 -5.36 36.34 -14.76
N GLN A 7 -4.36 35.53 -14.39
CA GLN A 7 -3.28 35.20 -15.30
C GLN A 7 -3.65 34.07 -16.21
N SER A 8 -3.35 34.16 -17.49
CA SER A 8 -3.56 33.12 -18.46
C SER A 8 -2.83 31.84 -18.03
N ILE A 9 -3.39 30.68 -18.35
CA ILE A 9 -2.78 29.36 -18.13
C ILE A 9 -1.56 29.16 -19.07
N SER A 10 -0.79 30.15 -19.29
CA SER A 10 0.50 30.11 -19.95
C SER A 10 1.59 30.01 -18.86
N PRO A 11 2.84 29.70 -19.22
CA PRO A 11 3.94 29.45 -18.27
C PRO A 11 4.23 30.54 -17.22
N GLU A 12 3.35 31.52 -17.12
CA GLU A 12 3.42 32.66 -16.19
C GLU A 12 2.76 32.43 -14.82
N PHE A 13 2.31 31.20 -14.50
CA PHE A 13 1.95 30.86 -13.11
C PHE A 13 3.15 31.11 -12.22
N THR A 14 2.96 31.97 -11.23
CA THR A 14 4.02 32.15 -10.23
C THR A 14 4.20 30.87 -9.44
N LYS A 15 5.44 30.53 -9.15
CA LYS A 15 5.82 29.38 -8.31
C LYS A 15 4.94 29.25 -7.05
N GLN A 16 4.62 30.37 -6.44
CA GLN A 16 3.80 30.45 -5.23
C GLN A 16 2.34 30.04 -5.44
N SER A 17 1.72 30.39 -6.57
CA SER A 17 0.32 30.03 -6.83
C SER A 17 0.14 28.54 -7.16
N LEU A 18 1.11 27.91 -7.79
CA LEU A 18 1.09 26.47 -8.07
C LEU A 18 1.33 25.65 -6.81
N THR A 19 2.23 26.10 -5.93
CA THR A 19 2.46 25.46 -4.64
C THR A 19 1.20 25.52 -3.78
N GLU A 20 0.56 26.66 -3.67
CA GLU A 20 -0.63 26.88 -2.84
C GLU A 20 -1.87 26.12 -3.35
N PHE A 21 -2.02 25.91 -4.67
CA PHE A 21 -3.20 25.28 -5.25
C PHE A 21 -3.07 23.79 -5.51
N PHE A 22 -1.88 23.31 -5.74
CA PHE A 22 -1.65 21.93 -6.15
C PHE A 22 -0.82 21.15 -5.13
N VAL A 23 0.32 21.69 -4.77
CA VAL A 23 1.27 20.99 -3.91
C VAL A 23 0.79 20.96 -2.47
N ASP A 24 0.33 22.09 -1.92
CA ASP A 24 -0.18 22.15 -0.55
C ASP A 24 -1.39 21.26 -0.31
N PRO A 25 -2.45 21.25 -1.13
CA PRO A 25 -3.55 20.31 -0.95
C PRO A 25 -3.14 18.86 -1.14
N MET A 26 -2.21 18.58 -2.04
CA MET A 26 -1.80 17.20 -2.35
C MET A 26 -0.96 16.58 -1.22
N PHE A 27 0.01 17.35 -0.67
CA PHE A 27 0.96 16.82 0.33
C PHE A 27 0.66 17.22 1.77
N MET A 28 -0.18 18.23 1.96
CA MET A 28 -0.45 18.82 3.28
C MET A 28 -1.85 18.57 3.82
N GLY A 29 -2.60 17.61 3.26
CA GLY A 29 -3.90 17.20 3.80
C GLY A 29 -3.78 16.76 5.27
N GLU A 30 -4.77 17.11 6.10
CA GLU A 30 -4.81 16.72 7.53
C GLU A 30 -4.68 15.21 7.72
N ASP A 31 -5.17 14.42 6.77
CA ASP A 31 -5.07 12.96 6.77
C ASP A 31 -3.64 12.43 6.66
N ILE A 32 -2.76 13.17 5.99
CA ILE A 32 -1.34 12.81 5.85
C ILE A 32 -0.57 13.27 7.08
N ARG A 33 -0.76 14.51 7.51
CA ARG A 33 -0.02 15.10 8.63
C ARG A 33 -0.33 14.48 10.00
N GLY A 34 -1.55 13.99 10.19
CA GLY A 34 -1.99 13.47 11.49
C GLY A 34 -1.40 12.10 11.86
N ALA A 35 -0.93 11.32 10.87
CA ALA A 35 -0.53 9.92 11.07
C ALA A 35 0.82 9.54 10.45
N ILE A 36 1.47 10.45 9.71
CA ILE A 36 2.68 10.15 8.93
C ILE A 36 3.64 11.34 8.98
N THR A 37 4.93 11.05 9.11
CA THR A 37 5.96 12.08 9.02
C THR A 37 6.41 12.25 7.58
N VAL A 38 6.20 13.44 7.01
CA VAL A 38 6.66 13.76 5.66
C VAL A 38 8.11 14.27 5.74
N ARG A 39 8.99 13.64 4.97
CA ARG A 39 10.36 14.11 4.74
C ARG A 39 10.51 14.67 3.35
N THR A 40 10.91 15.90 3.26
CA THR A 40 11.17 16.63 2.03
C THR A 40 12.66 16.64 1.70
N ASP A 41 13.03 17.04 0.50
CA ASP A 41 14.43 17.24 0.06
C ASP A 41 15.24 15.95 -0.22
N ILE A 42 14.57 14.81 -0.42
CA ILE A 42 15.26 13.58 -0.77
C ILE A 42 15.45 13.50 -2.29
N LYS A 43 16.63 13.87 -2.78
CA LYS A 43 16.92 13.88 -4.22
C LYS A 43 17.28 12.54 -4.83
N GLY A 44 17.50 11.52 -4.00
CA GLY A 44 17.90 10.18 -4.43
C GLY A 44 17.68 9.17 -3.32
N THR A 45 18.77 8.67 -2.72
CA THR A 45 18.71 7.78 -1.55
C THR A 45 19.17 8.53 -0.31
N GLU A 46 18.36 8.58 0.71
CA GLU A 46 18.72 9.05 2.04
C GLU A 46 18.87 7.85 2.98
N LYS A 47 19.95 7.85 3.77
CA LYS A 47 20.20 6.85 4.81
C LYS A 47 19.80 7.39 6.16
N LEU A 48 18.79 6.80 6.75
CA LEU A 48 18.34 7.12 8.09
C LEU A 48 19.04 6.18 9.07
N ASN A 49 19.90 6.76 9.88
CA ASN A 49 20.60 6.01 10.93
C ASN A 49 19.73 5.95 12.18
N ASN A 50 19.44 4.75 12.61
CA ASN A 50 18.73 4.48 13.84
C ASN A 50 19.67 3.85 14.85
N ILE A 51 19.71 4.41 16.06
CA ILE A 51 20.52 3.90 17.18
C ILE A 51 19.56 3.25 18.16
N SER A 52 19.65 1.93 18.28
CA SER A 52 18.85 1.21 19.27
C SER A 52 19.39 1.45 20.68
N ARG A 53 18.47 1.65 21.63
CA ARG A 53 18.79 1.86 23.03
C ARG A 53 19.32 0.54 23.62
N PRO A 54 20.53 0.50 24.18
CA PRO A 54 21.02 -0.71 24.85
C PRO A 54 20.24 -0.94 26.14
N SER A 55 19.83 -2.17 26.39
CA SER A 55 19.19 -2.60 27.63
C SER A 55 20.22 -3.24 28.59
N MET A 56 19.92 -3.25 29.88
CA MET A 56 20.71 -3.94 30.92
C MET A 56 22.20 -3.55 30.96
N ILE A 57 22.52 -2.28 30.79
CA ILE A 57 23.89 -1.77 30.80
C ILE A 57 24.49 -1.67 32.21
N THR A 58 23.65 -1.64 33.26
CA THR A 58 24.10 -1.53 34.65
C THR A 58 24.44 -2.90 35.20
N LYS A 59 25.60 -3.01 35.82
CA LYS A 59 26.06 -4.24 36.51
C LYS A 59 26.80 -3.90 37.78
N PRO A 60 26.85 -4.82 38.78
CA PRO A 60 27.65 -4.63 39.97
C PRO A 60 29.17 -4.57 39.62
N LYS A 61 29.88 -3.63 40.20
CA LYS A 61 31.32 -3.49 40.05
C LYS A 61 32.03 -4.32 41.13
N THR A 62 32.44 -5.53 40.79
CA THR A 62 33.05 -6.48 41.72
C THR A 62 34.59 -6.52 41.65
N THR A 63 35.14 -6.04 40.52
CA THR A 63 36.61 -6.08 40.29
C THR A 63 37.10 -4.73 39.74
N PRO A 64 38.37 -4.33 40.05
CA PRO A 64 38.98 -3.18 39.40
C PRO A 64 39.16 -3.42 37.90
N GLY A 65 39.06 -2.35 37.10
CA GLY A 65 39.22 -2.43 35.65
C GLY A 65 37.94 -2.06 34.89
N PHE A 66 38.04 -1.92 33.58
CA PHE A 66 36.92 -1.67 32.66
C PHE A 66 36.44 -2.99 32.05
N THR A 67 35.16 -3.27 32.17
CA THR A 67 34.51 -4.38 31.46
C THR A 67 33.27 -3.84 30.82
N ALA A 68 33.20 -3.85 29.51
CA ALA A 68 32.03 -3.39 28.79
C ALA A 68 30.80 -4.26 29.10
N ASN A 69 29.62 -3.63 29.20
CA ASN A 69 28.36 -4.31 29.36
C ASN A 69 27.33 -3.65 28.40
N GLY A 70 27.34 -4.07 27.17
CA GLY A 70 26.50 -3.53 26.11
C GLY A 70 27.24 -2.69 25.06
N SER A 71 26.68 -2.60 23.90
CA SER A 71 27.12 -1.75 22.80
C SER A 71 25.89 -1.15 22.14
N PHE A 72 26.05 -0.01 21.49
CA PHE A 72 24.99 0.56 20.64
C PHE A 72 24.94 -0.23 19.34
N ALA A 73 23.74 -0.64 18.92
CA ALA A 73 23.52 -1.14 17.58
C ALA A 73 23.03 0.01 16.69
N LEU A 74 23.70 0.18 15.55
CA LEU A 74 23.32 1.14 14.52
C LEU A 74 22.63 0.37 13.40
N THR A 75 21.35 0.66 13.18
CA THR A 75 20.60 0.18 12.01
C THR A 75 20.39 1.32 11.04
N THR A 76 20.43 1.04 9.74
CA THR A 76 20.18 2.01 8.70
C THR A 76 18.94 1.62 7.91
N THR A 77 18.04 2.57 7.72
CA THR A 77 16.91 2.44 6.81
C THR A 77 17.15 3.34 5.60
N ASP A 78 17.20 2.76 4.42
CA ASP A 78 17.41 3.50 3.17
C ASP A 78 16.06 3.90 2.59
N ILE A 79 15.88 5.19 2.31
CA ILE A 79 14.73 5.72 1.57
C ILE A 79 15.21 6.14 0.20
N THR A 80 14.84 5.39 -0.84
CA THR A 80 15.15 5.70 -2.23
C THR A 80 13.89 6.14 -2.94
N VAL A 81 13.77 7.44 -3.19
CA VAL A 81 12.58 8.00 -3.86
C VAL A 81 12.57 7.64 -5.33
N LYS A 82 11.38 7.28 -5.84
CA LYS A 82 11.14 6.92 -7.23
C LYS A 82 10.33 7.99 -7.95
N PRO A 83 10.63 8.28 -9.24
CA PRO A 83 9.88 9.27 -10.01
C PRO A 83 8.45 8.80 -10.26
N MET A 84 7.52 9.72 -10.05
CA MET A 84 6.09 9.56 -10.27
C MET A 84 5.60 10.71 -11.14
N ALA A 85 4.56 10.46 -11.95
CA ALA A 85 3.94 11.48 -12.77
C ALA A 85 2.42 11.38 -12.71
N ILE A 86 1.76 12.53 -12.64
CA ILE A 86 0.34 12.68 -12.90
C ILE A 86 0.25 13.31 -14.28
N GLU A 87 -0.23 12.55 -15.24
CA GLU A 87 -0.40 13.00 -16.62
C GLU A 87 -1.87 12.82 -17.01
N PHE A 88 -2.50 13.90 -17.46
CA PHE A 88 -3.84 13.80 -18.01
C PHE A 88 -4.03 14.79 -19.16
N GLU A 89 -4.97 14.45 -20.02
CA GLU A 89 -5.36 15.29 -21.16
C GLU A 89 -6.87 15.49 -21.17
N GLN A 90 -7.31 16.65 -21.61
CA GLN A 90 -8.71 16.99 -21.70
C GLN A 90 -9.01 17.77 -22.98
N ASN A 91 -10.08 17.36 -23.66
CA ASN A 91 -10.64 18.11 -24.79
C ASN A 91 -11.73 19.04 -24.26
N GLY A 92 -11.61 20.33 -24.54
CA GLY A 92 -12.61 21.34 -24.16
C GLY A 92 -14.00 21.08 -24.77
N LYS A 93 -14.05 20.50 -25.95
CA LYS A 93 -15.31 20.15 -26.63
C LYS A 93 -16.13 19.10 -25.91
N ALA A 94 -15.51 18.28 -25.04
CA ALA A 94 -16.23 17.30 -24.24
C ALA A 94 -17.23 17.92 -23.24
N PHE A 95 -17.06 19.22 -22.93
CA PHE A 95 -17.96 19.96 -22.04
C PHE A 95 -19.10 20.70 -22.80
N TRP A 96 -19.19 20.54 -24.12
CA TRP A 96 -20.28 21.09 -24.91
C TRP A 96 -21.63 20.56 -24.42
N GLY A 97 -22.58 21.48 -24.21
CA GLY A 97 -23.92 21.14 -23.75
C GLY A 97 -24.09 21.15 -22.20
N SER A 98 -23.04 21.48 -21.44
CA SER A 98 -23.15 21.62 -19.99
C SER A 98 -22.52 22.95 -19.51
N ILE A 99 -21.34 22.86 -18.90
CA ILE A 99 -20.61 24.01 -18.33
C ILE A 99 -20.25 25.03 -19.41
N LEU A 100 -19.87 24.56 -20.61
CA LEU A 100 -19.49 25.43 -21.74
C LEU A 100 -20.64 26.37 -22.13
N GLN A 101 -21.86 25.86 -22.23
CA GLN A 101 -23.03 26.63 -22.62
C GLN A 101 -23.38 27.72 -21.61
N GLU A 102 -23.21 27.45 -20.34
CA GLU A 102 -23.39 28.41 -19.26
C GLU A 102 -22.31 29.50 -19.29
N MET A 103 -21.08 29.17 -19.62
CA MET A 103 -19.98 30.11 -19.74
C MET A 103 -20.08 31.01 -20.96
N LEU A 104 -20.50 30.47 -22.11
CA LEU A 104 -20.82 31.26 -23.30
C LEU A 104 -21.95 32.23 -23.01
N ALA A 105 -22.98 31.83 -22.24
CA ALA A 105 -24.04 32.71 -21.78
C ALA A 105 -23.55 33.83 -20.85
N GLN A 106 -22.44 33.62 -20.14
CA GLN A 106 -21.78 34.62 -19.29
C GLN A 106 -20.80 35.54 -20.07
N GLY A 107 -20.68 35.36 -21.41
CA GLY A 107 -19.88 36.22 -22.27
C GLY A 107 -18.44 35.79 -22.53
N TYR A 108 -18.08 34.56 -22.19
CA TYR A 108 -16.76 34.02 -22.54
C TYR A 108 -16.70 33.68 -24.04
N LYS A 109 -15.53 33.83 -24.65
CA LYS A 109 -15.33 33.46 -26.07
C LYS A 109 -15.21 31.95 -26.21
N GLU A 110 -15.77 31.43 -27.29
CA GLU A 110 -15.78 30.00 -27.61
C GLU A 110 -14.33 29.41 -27.62
N ASP A 111 -13.41 30.07 -28.30
CA ASP A 111 -12.01 29.64 -28.37
C ASP A 111 -11.31 29.59 -27.00
N ASP A 112 -11.61 30.50 -26.08
CA ASP A 112 -11.00 30.53 -24.76
C ASP A 112 -11.51 29.40 -23.88
N VAL A 113 -12.75 28.97 -24.08
CA VAL A 113 -13.37 27.88 -23.35
C VAL A 113 -12.98 26.54 -23.98
N GLU A 114 -12.96 26.40 -25.30
CA GLU A 114 -12.52 25.18 -25.99
C GLU A 114 -11.06 24.84 -25.68
N GLN A 115 -10.19 25.83 -25.64
CA GLN A 115 -8.79 25.67 -25.31
C GLN A 115 -8.52 25.69 -23.80
N MET A 116 -9.58 25.77 -22.99
CA MET A 116 -9.49 25.92 -21.53
C MET A 116 -8.53 27.04 -21.09
N LYS A 117 -8.49 28.12 -21.85
CA LYS A 117 -7.67 29.31 -21.53
C LYS A 117 -8.35 30.22 -20.51
N SER A 118 -9.66 30.07 -20.29
CA SER A 118 -10.38 30.89 -19.34
C SER A 118 -9.91 30.58 -17.91
N PRO A 119 -9.34 31.57 -17.21
CA PRO A 119 -8.85 31.38 -15.84
C PRO A 119 -9.94 30.89 -14.88
N ASP A 120 -11.18 31.30 -15.08
CA ASP A 120 -12.28 30.98 -14.18
C ASP A 120 -12.69 29.51 -14.22
N VAL A 121 -12.76 28.90 -15.41
CA VAL A 121 -13.10 27.46 -15.55
C VAL A 121 -11.98 26.63 -14.95
N TRP A 122 -10.76 26.96 -15.32
CA TRP A 122 -9.60 26.20 -14.94
C TRP A 122 -9.35 26.25 -13.43
N ASN A 123 -9.25 27.45 -12.89
CA ASN A 123 -8.85 27.65 -11.51
C ASN A 123 -9.96 27.34 -10.51
N LYS A 124 -11.22 27.55 -10.87
CA LYS A 124 -12.34 27.34 -9.95
C LYS A 124 -12.90 25.92 -9.97
N ILE A 125 -12.79 25.21 -11.09
CA ILE A 125 -13.45 23.91 -11.28
C ILE A 125 -12.42 22.80 -11.44
N MET A 126 -11.50 22.95 -12.39
CA MET A 126 -10.62 21.84 -12.79
C MET A 126 -9.46 21.63 -11.81
N LEU A 127 -8.75 22.67 -11.42
CA LEU A 127 -7.61 22.55 -10.50
C LEU A 127 -7.97 21.91 -9.17
N PRO A 128 -9.06 22.29 -8.47
CA PRO A 128 -9.44 21.65 -7.22
C PRO A 128 -9.79 20.16 -7.39
N ILE A 129 -10.45 19.79 -8.49
CA ILE A 129 -10.79 18.38 -8.77
C ILE A 129 -9.52 17.55 -9.00
N ILE A 130 -8.57 18.09 -9.75
CA ILE A 130 -7.31 17.42 -10.04
C ILE A 130 -6.46 17.29 -8.76
N ALA A 131 -6.37 18.35 -7.97
CA ALA A 131 -5.64 18.34 -6.70
C ALA A 131 -6.24 17.31 -5.73
N GLN A 132 -7.56 17.24 -5.63
CA GLN A 132 -8.25 16.26 -4.80
C GLN A 132 -8.02 14.82 -5.32
N ALA A 133 -8.09 14.61 -6.64
CA ALA A 133 -7.82 13.31 -7.24
C ALA A 133 -6.35 12.90 -7.01
N GLY A 134 -5.41 13.83 -7.18
CA GLY A 134 -3.99 13.60 -6.91
C GLY A 134 -3.71 13.25 -5.45
N GLN A 135 -4.37 13.93 -4.51
CA GLN A 135 -4.29 13.62 -3.09
C GLN A 135 -4.81 12.20 -2.77
N GLN A 136 -5.97 11.83 -3.31
CA GLN A 136 -6.50 10.48 -3.13
C GLN A 136 -5.58 9.41 -3.72
N ASP A 137 -5.02 9.66 -4.89
CA ASP A 137 -4.07 8.75 -5.52
C ASP A 137 -2.75 8.63 -4.74
N LEU A 138 -2.26 9.74 -4.19
CA LEU A 138 -1.08 9.74 -3.33
C LEU A 138 -1.31 8.90 -2.07
N ILE A 139 -2.43 9.11 -1.37
CA ILE A 139 -2.79 8.34 -0.17
C ILE A 139 -2.96 6.86 -0.52
N ARG A 140 -3.60 6.56 -1.66
CA ARG A 140 -3.74 5.18 -2.15
C ARG A 140 -2.40 4.51 -2.34
N GLN A 141 -1.49 5.17 -3.07
CA GLN A 141 -0.17 4.62 -3.35
C GLN A 141 0.68 4.51 -2.08
N MET A 142 0.62 5.50 -1.19
CA MET A 142 1.33 5.49 0.08
C MET A 142 1.03 4.24 0.91
N TRP A 143 -0.24 3.80 0.93
CA TRP A 143 -0.65 2.63 1.70
C TRP A 143 -0.60 1.32 0.92
N PHE A 144 -0.99 1.32 -0.35
CA PHE A 144 -1.27 0.11 -1.13
C PHE A 144 -0.37 -0.09 -2.34
N ALA A 145 0.59 0.79 -2.61
CA ALA A 145 1.51 0.58 -3.71
C ALA A 145 2.36 -0.68 -3.49
N ASP A 146 2.57 -1.42 -4.56
CA ASP A 146 3.33 -2.65 -4.60
C ASP A 146 3.92 -2.79 -6.01
N THR A 147 5.23 -2.76 -6.11
CA THR A 147 5.94 -2.85 -7.40
C THR A 147 5.72 -4.18 -8.11
N THR A 148 5.22 -5.18 -7.40
CA THR A 148 4.86 -6.50 -7.95
C THR A 148 3.36 -6.64 -8.23
N GLN A 149 2.55 -5.60 -7.91
CA GLN A 149 1.10 -5.64 -8.09
C GLN A 149 0.76 -5.78 -9.57
N GLN A 150 -0.07 -6.74 -9.86
CA GLN A 150 -0.59 -6.98 -11.21
C GLN A 150 -2.03 -6.52 -11.34
N THR A 151 -2.43 -6.28 -12.58
CA THR A 151 -3.84 -6.10 -12.92
C THR A 151 -4.58 -7.39 -12.62
N LEU A 152 -5.73 -7.27 -11.97
CA LEU A 152 -6.56 -8.41 -11.62
C LEU A 152 -7.70 -8.57 -12.63
N SER A 153 -8.04 -9.80 -12.95
CA SER A 153 -9.25 -10.14 -13.70
C SER A 153 -10.51 -9.85 -12.88
N ALA A 154 -11.69 -9.95 -13.48
CA ALA A 154 -12.96 -9.84 -12.78
C ALA A 154 -13.12 -10.88 -11.64
N ALA A 155 -12.41 -11.99 -11.73
CA ALA A 155 -12.36 -13.02 -10.69
C ALA A 155 -11.22 -12.80 -9.66
N TYR A 156 -10.53 -11.66 -9.72
CA TYR A 156 -9.38 -11.30 -8.87
C TYR A 156 -8.14 -12.18 -9.04
N VAL A 157 -8.01 -12.83 -10.20
CA VAL A 157 -6.79 -13.59 -10.54
C VAL A 157 -5.78 -12.64 -11.20
N PRO A 158 -4.49 -12.66 -10.81
CA PRO A 158 -3.44 -11.90 -11.48
C PRO A 158 -3.36 -12.23 -12.98
N THR A 159 -3.16 -11.21 -13.82
CA THR A 159 -3.16 -11.36 -15.30
C THR A 159 -1.77 -11.47 -15.91
N GLY A 160 -0.72 -11.35 -15.12
CA GLY A 160 0.66 -11.26 -15.61
C GLY A 160 1.06 -9.85 -16.08
N VAL A 161 0.13 -8.90 -16.07
CA VAL A 161 0.38 -7.51 -16.48
C VAL A 161 0.52 -6.62 -15.26
N VAL A 162 1.61 -5.86 -15.18
CA VAL A 162 1.86 -4.92 -14.07
C VAL A 162 0.76 -3.86 -14.02
N ASN A 163 0.23 -3.62 -12.83
CA ASN A 163 -0.76 -2.57 -12.60
C ASN A 163 -0.07 -1.23 -12.35
N THR A 164 0.00 -0.40 -13.36
CA THR A 164 0.67 0.91 -13.30
C THR A 164 0.12 1.85 -12.24
N ASN A 165 -1.14 1.67 -11.83
CA ASN A 165 -1.77 2.51 -10.80
C ASN A 165 -1.27 2.21 -9.37
N TYR A 166 -0.60 1.08 -9.16
CA TYR A 166 -0.12 0.65 -7.84
C TYR A 166 1.38 0.34 -7.81
N SER A 167 2.04 0.23 -8.97
CA SER A 167 3.42 -0.29 -9.07
C SER A 167 4.51 0.80 -9.02
N GLY A 168 4.18 2.03 -8.66
CA GLY A 168 5.13 3.14 -8.65
C GLY A 168 6.28 2.94 -7.66
N TYR A 169 5.97 2.57 -6.44
CA TYR A 169 6.91 2.25 -5.36
C TYR A 169 6.25 1.27 -4.38
N ASN A 170 6.93 0.91 -3.29
CA ASN A 170 6.34 0.03 -2.28
C ASN A 170 5.71 0.86 -1.16
N GLY A 171 4.40 0.69 -0.96
CA GLY A 171 3.62 1.33 0.09
C GLY A 171 3.79 0.68 1.47
N PHE A 172 3.18 1.26 2.50
CA PHE A 172 3.32 0.77 3.89
C PHE A 172 2.87 -0.69 4.04
N PHE A 173 1.73 -1.08 3.47
CA PHE A 173 1.25 -2.46 3.62
C PHE A 173 2.17 -3.48 2.96
N TYR A 174 2.75 -3.17 1.80
CA TYR A 174 3.77 -4.04 1.21
C TYR A 174 4.98 -4.15 2.12
N ASN A 175 5.47 -3.03 2.63
CA ASN A 175 6.63 -3.01 3.52
C ASN A 175 6.36 -3.78 4.83
N PHE A 176 5.16 -3.68 5.41
CA PHE A 176 4.77 -4.45 6.60
C PHE A 176 4.71 -5.95 6.31
N ILE A 177 4.12 -6.37 5.19
CA ILE A 177 4.08 -7.77 4.76
C ILE A 177 5.49 -8.32 4.58
N GLN A 178 6.39 -7.56 3.95
CA GLN A 178 7.77 -7.99 3.78
C GLN A 178 8.53 -8.05 5.11
N ALA A 179 8.36 -7.07 5.97
CA ALA A 179 8.99 -7.02 7.29
C ALA A 179 8.52 -8.18 8.20
N SER A 180 7.23 -8.50 8.18
CA SER A 180 6.66 -9.65 8.86
C SER A 180 7.25 -10.95 8.32
N ARG A 181 7.30 -11.11 7.01
CA ARG A 181 7.88 -12.30 6.37
C ARG A 181 9.36 -12.50 6.66
N LEU A 182 10.13 -11.43 6.79
CA LEU A 182 11.54 -11.46 7.15
C LEU A 182 11.77 -11.59 8.66
N GLY A 183 10.70 -11.63 9.47
CA GLY A 183 10.77 -11.68 10.92
C GLY A 183 11.34 -10.41 11.57
N THR A 184 11.37 -9.29 10.81
CA THR A 184 11.80 -7.99 11.37
C THR A 184 10.68 -7.34 12.19
N ILE A 185 9.42 -7.59 11.86
CA ILE A 185 8.29 -7.42 12.77
C ILE A 185 8.12 -8.78 13.47
N PRO A 186 8.22 -8.85 14.81
CA PRO A 186 8.07 -10.11 15.53
C PRO A 186 6.69 -10.73 15.35
N ASP A 187 6.61 -12.05 15.25
CA ASP A 187 5.32 -12.76 15.10
C ASP A 187 4.34 -12.46 16.24
N ALA A 188 4.86 -12.22 17.46
CA ALA A 188 4.04 -11.83 18.61
C ALA A 188 3.31 -10.49 18.40
N GLN A 189 3.76 -9.64 17.48
CA GLN A 189 3.14 -8.36 17.13
C GLN A 189 2.12 -8.48 15.97
N LEU A 190 1.87 -9.71 15.51
CA LEU A 190 0.85 -10.01 14.51
C LEU A 190 -0.39 -10.60 15.22
N VAL A 191 -1.47 -9.84 15.27
CA VAL A 191 -2.68 -10.21 15.99
C VAL A 191 -3.77 -10.60 14.99
N ASP A 192 -4.30 -11.80 15.11
CA ASP A 192 -5.42 -12.23 14.27
C ASP A 192 -6.75 -11.65 14.76
N LEU A 193 -7.51 -11.13 13.80
CA LEU A 193 -8.91 -10.76 14.04
C LEU A 193 -9.82 -11.92 13.64
N VAL A 194 -10.64 -12.38 14.59
CA VAL A 194 -11.50 -13.53 14.39
C VAL A 194 -12.62 -13.22 13.38
N VAL A 195 -12.72 -14.03 12.34
CA VAL A 195 -13.76 -13.95 11.31
C VAL A 195 -14.82 -15.02 11.54
N ALA A 196 -16.07 -14.71 11.17
CA ALA A 196 -17.20 -15.66 11.34
C ALA A 196 -17.02 -16.92 10.47
N THR A 197 -16.35 -16.81 9.34
CA THR A 197 -16.03 -17.93 8.45
C THR A 197 -14.59 -17.78 7.99
N ALA A 198 -13.78 -18.78 8.25
CA ALA A 198 -12.40 -18.81 7.78
C ALA A 198 -12.34 -18.83 6.25
N GLY A 199 -11.38 -18.10 5.70
CA GLY A 199 -11.09 -18.18 4.27
C GLY A 199 -10.31 -19.44 3.90
N THR A 200 -10.20 -19.71 2.61
CA THR A 200 -9.43 -20.85 2.07
C THR A 200 -8.35 -20.34 1.15
N GLN A 201 -7.16 -20.91 1.25
CA GLN A 201 -6.05 -20.66 0.32
C GLN A 201 -6.30 -21.36 -1.00
N GLN A 202 -5.90 -20.75 -2.11
CA GLN A 202 -5.83 -21.47 -3.39
C GLN A 202 -4.70 -22.49 -3.32
N VAL A 203 -4.97 -23.71 -3.80
CA VAL A 203 -3.96 -24.77 -3.96
C VAL A 203 -4.04 -25.32 -5.38
N GLN A 204 -2.89 -25.63 -5.95
CA GLN A 204 -2.77 -26.25 -7.27
C GLN A 204 -1.56 -27.17 -7.26
N ILE A 205 -1.74 -28.39 -7.76
CA ILE A 205 -0.67 -29.37 -7.89
C ILE A 205 -0.32 -29.51 -9.37
N GLU A 206 0.94 -29.31 -9.72
CA GLU A 206 1.47 -29.46 -11.06
C GLU A 206 2.42 -30.65 -11.10
N THR A 207 2.07 -31.68 -11.87
CA THR A 207 2.89 -32.89 -12.05
C THR A 207 3.59 -32.87 -13.40
N LEU A 208 4.91 -32.94 -13.40
CA LEU A 208 5.76 -32.93 -14.58
C LEU A 208 5.96 -34.34 -15.15
N THR A 209 5.72 -34.48 -16.45
CA THR A 209 6.13 -35.62 -17.25
C THR A 209 7.00 -35.13 -18.38
N ILE A 210 8.31 -35.36 -18.28
CA ILE A 210 9.30 -34.91 -19.25
C ILE A 210 10.40 -35.95 -19.43
N SER A 211 10.98 -36.00 -20.63
CA SER A 211 12.07 -36.92 -20.96
C SER A 211 13.28 -36.22 -21.58
N SER A 212 13.13 -34.96 -22.03
CA SER A 212 14.18 -34.11 -22.54
C SER A 212 13.68 -32.67 -22.69
N GLY A 213 14.56 -31.71 -22.89
CA GLY A 213 14.22 -30.29 -23.11
C GLY A 213 13.97 -29.52 -21.82
N THR A 214 13.11 -28.52 -21.84
CA THR A 214 12.94 -27.55 -20.76
C THR A 214 11.53 -27.63 -20.17
N ALA A 215 11.43 -27.64 -18.85
CA ALA A 215 10.20 -27.55 -18.10
C ALA A 215 10.01 -26.08 -17.63
N THR A 216 8.88 -25.47 -17.97
CA THR A 216 8.60 -24.07 -17.63
C THR A 216 7.30 -23.99 -16.84
N LEU A 217 7.36 -23.36 -15.67
CA LEU A 217 6.19 -22.95 -14.89
C LEU A 217 6.10 -21.44 -14.89
N THR A 218 5.01 -20.91 -15.42
CA THR A 218 4.74 -19.48 -15.43
C THR A 218 3.80 -19.16 -14.27
N LEU A 219 4.30 -18.39 -13.30
CA LEU A 219 3.53 -17.93 -12.15
C LEU A 219 3.27 -16.42 -12.27
N ASN A 220 2.03 -16.02 -12.22
CA ASN A 220 1.62 -14.62 -12.35
C ASN A 220 2.31 -13.91 -13.53
N GLY A 221 2.44 -14.61 -14.68
CA GLY A 221 3.05 -14.09 -15.90
C GLY A 221 4.57 -14.10 -15.94
N ILE A 222 5.27 -14.53 -14.87
CA ILE A 222 6.73 -14.69 -14.85
C ILE A 222 7.04 -16.16 -15.08
N ALA A 223 7.86 -16.43 -16.10
CA ALA A 223 8.27 -17.77 -16.47
C ALA A 223 9.54 -18.21 -15.72
N TYR A 224 9.49 -19.38 -15.13
CA TYR A 224 10.59 -20.03 -14.44
C TYR A 224 10.89 -21.35 -15.15
N ALA A 225 12.04 -21.46 -15.76
CA ALA A 225 12.41 -22.58 -16.62
C ALA A 225 13.60 -23.34 -16.04
N GLU A 226 13.57 -24.67 -16.18
CA GLU A 226 14.66 -25.58 -15.81
C GLU A 226 14.79 -26.66 -16.87
N ASP A 227 16.02 -27.00 -17.23
CA ASP A 227 16.30 -28.03 -18.21
C ASP A 227 16.17 -29.43 -17.59
N TYR A 228 15.74 -30.38 -18.41
CA TYR A 228 15.62 -31.77 -18.01
C TYR A 228 16.96 -32.33 -17.51
N ASP A 229 16.95 -32.95 -16.33
CA ASP A 229 18.08 -33.65 -15.76
C ASP A 229 17.68 -35.05 -15.28
N SER A 230 18.18 -36.07 -15.95
CA SER A 230 18.07 -37.52 -15.62
C SER A 230 16.64 -38.07 -15.40
N SER A 231 15.76 -37.34 -14.72
CA SER A 231 14.36 -37.72 -14.50
C SER A 231 13.47 -36.50 -14.26
N ALA A 232 12.15 -36.64 -14.41
CA ALA A 232 11.22 -35.56 -14.10
C ALA A 232 11.28 -35.14 -12.61
N ALA A 233 11.46 -36.10 -11.69
CA ALA A 233 11.61 -35.82 -10.27
C ALA A 233 12.88 -34.98 -9.97
N THR A 234 14.02 -35.32 -10.58
CA THR A 234 15.27 -34.56 -10.43
C THR A 234 15.12 -33.15 -11.02
N THR A 235 14.48 -33.04 -12.17
CA THR A 235 14.20 -31.74 -12.81
C THR A 235 13.35 -30.84 -11.91
N VAL A 236 12.30 -31.38 -11.25
CA VAL A 236 11.48 -30.64 -10.28
C VAL A 236 12.31 -30.22 -9.06
N THR A 237 13.15 -31.09 -8.52
CA THR A 237 14.03 -30.76 -7.39
C THR A 237 15.02 -29.62 -7.76
N ASN A 238 15.63 -29.68 -8.93
CA ASN A 238 16.54 -28.64 -9.43
C ASN A 238 15.78 -27.31 -9.66
N TRP A 239 14.58 -27.39 -10.24
CA TRP A 239 13.71 -26.25 -10.43
C TRP A 239 13.40 -25.54 -9.10
N LEU A 240 13.06 -26.31 -8.05
CA LEU A 240 12.83 -25.78 -6.71
C LEU A 240 14.09 -25.11 -6.13
N ALA A 241 15.24 -25.76 -6.26
CA ALA A 241 16.49 -25.21 -5.76
C ALA A 241 16.84 -23.87 -6.42
N SER A 242 16.54 -23.74 -7.73
CA SER A 242 16.85 -22.54 -8.54
C SER A 242 15.86 -21.41 -8.30
N HIS A 243 14.57 -21.69 -8.10
CA HIS A 243 13.52 -20.68 -8.24
C HIS A 243 12.67 -20.45 -6.98
N LYS A 244 12.53 -21.41 -6.08
CA LYS A 244 11.61 -21.34 -4.93
C LYS A 244 11.83 -20.06 -4.10
N ALA A 245 13.06 -19.78 -3.67
CA ALA A 245 13.34 -18.64 -2.82
C ALA A 245 12.96 -17.30 -3.49
N THR A 246 13.22 -17.19 -4.80
CA THR A 246 12.88 -16.01 -5.58
C THR A 246 11.37 -15.84 -5.70
N ILE A 247 10.65 -16.92 -5.97
CA ILE A 247 9.18 -16.90 -6.13
C ILE A 247 8.49 -16.55 -4.82
N GLU A 248 8.89 -17.19 -3.73
CA GLU A 248 8.30 -16.95 -2.41
C GLU A 248 8.63 -15.54 -1.88
N ALA A 249 9.65 -14.88 -2.45
CA ALA A 249 10.00 -13.50 -2.14
C ALA A 249 9.13 -12.44 -2.84
N LEU A 250 8.28 -12.83 -3.78
CA LEU A 250 7.52 -11.91 -4.63
C LEU A 250 6.03 -11.81 -4.23
N TRP A 251 5.35 -10.85 -4.87
CA TRP A 251 3.91 -10.70 -5.00
C TRP A 251 3.11 -10.31 -3.75
N GLY A 252 3.70 -9.70 -2.75
CA GLY A 252 2.96 -9.06 -1.66
C GLY A 252 1.75 -9.89 -1.16
N THR A 253 0.54 -9.39 -1.37
CA THR A 253 -0.70 -10.09 -0.99
C THR A 253 -1.03 -11.33 -1.85
N HIS A 254 -0.43 -11.48 -3.01
CA HIS A 254 -0.57 -12.63 -3.92
C HIS A 254 0.64 -13.59 -3.82
N ALA A 255 1.40 -13.52 -2.74
CA ALA A 255 2.52 -14.41 -2.49
C ALA A 255 2.09 -15.87 -2.47
N VAL A 256 2.98 -16.75 -2.91
CA VAL A 256 2.77 -18.19 -2.94
C VAL A 256 3.84 -18.91 -2.13
N VAL A 257 3.54 -20.13 -1.70
CA VAL A 257 4.46 -21.09 -1.13
C VAL A 257 4.52 -22.29 -2.05
N ILE A 258 5.71 -22.78 -2.34
CA ILE A 258 5.88 -23.94 -3.20
C ILE A 258 6.53 -25.07 -2.41
N THR A 259 5.92 -26.25 -2.47
CA THR A 259 6.43 -27.47 -1.84
C THR A 259 6.65 -28.57 -2.85
N ASP A 260 7.71 -29.36 -2.64
CA ASP A 260 7.98 -30.58 -3.39
C ASP A 260 7.08 -31.72 -2.88
N ASP A 261 6.50 -32.47 -3.79
CA ASP A 261 5.71 -33.66 -3.48
C ASP A 261 6.51 -34.97 -3.69
N LEU A 262 7.82 -34.84 -3.89
CA LEU A 262 8.80 -35.96 -4.06
C LEU A 262 8.54 -36.90 -5.23
N SER A 263 7.51 -36.67 -6.05
CA SER A 263 7.08 -37.54 -7.14
C SER A 263 6.97 -36.84 -8.50
N ALA A 264 7.89 -35.93 -8.80
CA ALA A 264 7.85 -35.06 -9.96
C ALA A 264 6.65 -34.09 -9.95
N ALA A 265 6.14 -33.73 -8.79
CA ALA A 265 5.03 -32.80 -8.61
C ALA A 265 5.41 -31.61 -7.72
N LEU A 266 4.82 -30.46 -8.04
CA LEU A 266 4.91 -29.23 -7.26
C LEU A 266 3.53 -28.90 -6.70
N THR A 267 3.45 -28.66 -5.40
CA THR A 267 2.25 -28.07 -4.80
C THR A 267 2.46 -26.57 -4.63
N ILE A 268 1.63 -25.77 -5.30
CA ILE A 268 1.61 -24.32 -5.23
C ILE A 268 0.44 -23.92 -4.35
N THR A 269 0.71 -23.20 -3.28
CA THR A 269 -0.31 -22.75 -2.34
C THR A 269 -0.25 -21.23 -2.23
N ALA A 270 -1.40 -20.56 -2.39
CA ALA A 270 -1.46 -19.13 -2.07
C ALA A 270 -1.11 -18.94 -0.60
N LYS A 271 -0.24 -17.97 -0.29
CA LYS A 271 0.20 -17.72 1.09
C LYS A 271 -0.97 -17.35 2.00
N TYR A 272 -1.96 -16.64 1.46
CA TYR A 272 -3.06 -16.07 2.24
C TYR A 272 -4.42 -16.57 1.77
N ALA A 273 -5.34 -16.72 2.72
CA ALA A 273 -6.73 -17.07 2.42
C ALA A 273 -7.40 -15.97 1.58
N GLY A 274 -8.09 -16.39 0.53
CA GLY A 274 -8.72 -15.48 -0.42
C GLY A 274 -7.79 -14.88 -1.47
N ALA A 275 -6.48 -15.01 -1.32
CA ALA A 275 -5.52 -14.64 -2.36
C ALA A 275 -5.55 -15.64 -3.50
N GLN A 276 -5.40 -15.17 -4.73
CA GLN A 276 -5.35 -15.98 -5.93
C GLN A 276 -4.02 -15.80 -6.65
N PHE A 277 -3.60 -16.80 -7.39
CA PHE A 277 -2.46 -16.79 -8.28
C PHE A 277 -2.84 -17.41 -9.62
N LEU A 278 -2.10 -17.07 -10.67
CA LEU A 278 -2.17 -17.69 -11.99
C LEU A 278 -0.94 -18.59 -12.18
N ALA A 279 -1.15 -19.86 -12.36
CA ALA A 279 -0.10 -20.79 -12.73
C ALA A 279 -0.42 -21.40 -14.11
N VAL A 280 0.53 -21.31 -15.02
CA VAL A 280 0.48 -21.93 -16.36
C VAL A 280 1.77 -22.68 -16.55
N ALA A 281 1.66 -23.98 -16.77
CA ALA A 281 2.80 -24.86 -16.92
C ALA A 281 2.94 -25.34 -18.37
N SER A 282 4.17 -25.43 -18.86
CA SER A 282 4.51 -25.94 -20.18
C SER A 282 5.83 -26.72 -20.16
N ALA A 283 6.00 -27.64 -21.09
CA ALA A 283 7.25 -28.37 -21.28
C ALA A 283 7.54 -28.48 -22.77
N SER A 284 8.80 -28.40 -23.15
CA SER A 284 9.22 -28.48 -24.56
C SER A 284 9.01 -29.89 -25.13
N THR A 285 9.22 -30.92 -24.30
CA THR A 285 8.88 -32.32 -24.61
C THR A 285 8.23 -32.93 -23.38
N GLY A 286 7.00 -33.39 -23.52
CA GLY A 286 6.22 -33.91 -22.40
C GLY A 286 5.08 -32.96 -22.03
N SER A 287 4.61 -33.04 -20.80
CA SER A 287 3.48 -32.25 -20.33
C SER A 287 3.55 -32.00 -18.82
N TRP A 288 2.89 -30.96 -18.40
CA TRP A 288 2.46 -30.80 -17.03
C TRP A 288 0.99 -31.19 -16.92
N SER A 289 0.63 -31.85 -15.85
CA SER A 289 -0.77 -32.17 -15.54
C SER A 289 -1.16 -31.50 -14.23
N GLN A 290 -2.24 -30.72 -14.30
CA GLN A 290 -2.81 -30.04 -13.14
C GLN A 290 -3.77 -30.97 -12.40
N SER A 291 -3.68 -30.98 -11.07
CA SER A 291 -4.57 -31.70 -10.18
C SER A 291 -4.75 -30.96 -8.85
N GLY A 292 -5.61 -31.47 -7.97
CA GLY A 292 -5.74 -31.01 -6.61
C GLY A 292 -6.13 -29.50 -6.47
N VAL A 293 -6.87 -28.97 -7.45
CA VAL A 293 -7.20 -27.52 -7.46
C VAL A 293 -8.22 -27.23 -6.36
N VAL A 294 -7.82 -26.39 -5.40
CA VAL A 294 -8.70 -25.79 -4.40
C VAL A 294 -8.84 -24.32 -4.73
N ALA A 295 -10.06 -23.83 -4.86
CA ALA A 295 -10.31 -22.41 -5.13
C ALA A 295 -10.09 -21.57 -3.86
N ALA A 296 -9.54 -20.36 -4.03
CA ALA A 296 -9.45 -19.39 -2.95
C ALA A 296 -10.84 -18.95 -2.50
N VAL A 297 -11.05 -18.89 -1.18
CA VAL A 297 -12.25 -18.30 -0.59
C VAL A 297 -11.84 -17.20 0.36
N LYS A 298 -12.42 -16.01 0.19
CA LYS A 298 -12.15 -14.87 1.07
C LYS A 298 -12.66 -15.15 2.49
N PRO A 299 -11.95 -14.67 3.52
CA PRO A 299 -12.47 -14.66 4.88
C PRO A 299 -13.83 -13.96 4.95
N GLY A 300 -14.71 -14.46 5.79
CA GLY A 300 -16.02 -13.88 6.05
C GLY A 300 -15.94 -12.54 6.81
N ALA A 301 -17.10 -12.03 7.21
CA ALA A 301 -17.17 -10.86 8.06
C ALA A 301 -16.54 -11.14 9.44
N LEU A 302 -16.11 -10.08 10.13
CA LEU A 302 -15.64 -10.17 11.51
C LEU A 302 -16.74 -10.75 12.42
N SER A 303 -16.37 -11.67 13.30
CA SER A 303 -17.24 -12.14 14.36
C SER A 303 -17.56 -11.01 15.35
N ALA A 304 -18.57 -11.21 16.20
CA ALA A 304 -18.85 -10.28 17.29
C ALA A 304 -17.62 -10.17 18.19
N ASP A 305 -17.38 -8.99 18.74
CA ASP A 305 -16.30 -8.65 19.69
C ASP A 305 -14.87 -8.88 19.16
N SER A 306 -14.73 -9.24 17.88
CA SER A 306 -13.44 -9.56 17.29
C SER A 306 -12.45 -8.40 17.30
N VAL A 307 -12.91 -7.19 17.00
CA VAL A 307 -12.03 -6.01 16.98
C VAL A 307 -11.72 -5.57 18.40
N ASP A 308 -12.68 -5.62 19.32
CA ASP A 308 -12.46 -5.27 20.74
C ASP A 308 -11.37 -6.15 21.36
N ASN A 309 -11.54 -7.46 21.31
CA ASN A 309 -10.54 -8.43 21.76
C ASN A 309 -9.20 -8.29 21.00
N GLY A 310 -9.28 -7.96 19.72
CA GLY A 310 -8.07 -7.74 18.89
C GLY A 310 -7.29 -6.51 19.33
N LEU A 311 -7.94 -5.40 19.64
CA LEU A 311 -7.27 -4.19 20.11
C LEU A 311 -6.66 -4.40 21.51
N GLU A 312 -7.36 -5.09 22.40
CA GLU A 312 -6.82 -5.52 23.70
C GLU A 312 -5.54 -6.35 23.51
N SER A 313 -5.60 -7.38 22.67
CA SER A 313 -4.43 -8.20 22.34
C SER A 313 -3.29 -7.40 21.72
N MET A 314 -3.60 -6.40 20.88
CA MET A 314 -2.56 -5.53 20.28
C MET A 314 -1.87 -4.66 21.34
N ILE A 315 -2.60 -4.21 22.36
CA ILE A 315 -2.04 -3.45 23.48
C ILE A 315 -1.18 -4.36 24.35
N ASP A 316 -1.62 -5.60 24.61
CA ASP A 316 -0.88 -6.57 25.40
C ASP A 316 0.50 -6.92 24.81
N VAL A 317 0.57 -7.01 23.48
CA VAL A 317 1.85 -7.33 22.78
C VAL A 317 2.66 -6.09 22.40
N MET A 318 2.13 -4.91 22.67
CA MET A 318 2.79 -3.64 22.35
C MET A 318 4.04 -3.44 23.22
N PRO A 319 5.21 -3.08 22.64
CA PRO A 319 6.37 -2.71 23.39
C PRO A 319 6.10 -1.53 24.34
N ALA A 320 6.55 -1.63 25.61
CA ALA A 320 6.30 -0.59 26.60
C ALA A 320 6.83 0.80 26.18
N GLU A 321 7.92 0.82 25.41
CA GLU A 321 8.51 2.06 24.87
C GLU A 321 7.58 2.78 23.89
N MET A 322 6.64 2.06 23.25
CA MET A 322 5.69 2.64 22.30
C MET A 322 4.72 3.62 22.96
N LEU A 323 4.35 3.40 24.22
CA LEU A 323 3.45 4.30 24.97
C LEU A 323 4.02 5.70 25.14
N GLU A 324 5.36 5.83 25.24
CA GLU A 324 6.03 7.12 25.36
C GLU A 324 6.09 7.90 24.04
N LEU A 325 5.81 7.23 22.91
CA LEU A 325 5.93 7.76 21.56
C LEU A 325 4.59 8.14 20.92
N GLU A 326 3.53 8.26 21.72
CA GLU A 326 2.18 8.64 21.27
C GLU A 326 1.65 7.71 20.14
N PRO A 327 1.41 6.42 20.42
CA PRO A 327 0.91 5.48 19.44
C PRO A 327 -0.49 5.85 18.98
N VAL A 328 -0.83 5.44 17.75
CA VAL A 328 -2.15 5.62 17.17
C VAL A 328 -2.65 4.32 16.54
N PHE A 329 -3.93 4.05 16.69
CA PHE A 329 -4.59 3.01 15.92
C PHE A 329 -5.06 3.57 14.58
N MET A 330 -4.72 2.89 13.50
CA MET A 330 -5.27 3.15 12.17
C MET A 330 -6.04 1.92 11.71
N MET A 331 -7.30 2.07 11.34
CA MET A 331 -8.13 0.93 10.97
C MET A 331 -9.11 1.24 9.85
N THR A 332 -9.61 0.18 9.20
CA THR A 332 -10.67 0.25 8.21
C THR A 332 -11.98 0.69 8.87
N ARG A 333 -12.86 1.30 8.08
CA ARG A 333 -14.21 1.64 8.54
C ARG A 333 -15.00 0.39 8.98
N THR A 334 -14.79 -0.73 8.28
CA THR A 334 -15.45 -2.00 8.61
C THR A 334 -15.03 -2.51 9.97
N ALA A 335 -13.74 -2.48 10.31
CA ALA A 335 -13.24 -2.83 11.65
C ALA A 335 -13.80 -1.90 12.72
N TYR A 336 -13.77 -0.60 12.51
CA TYR A 336 -14.34 0.37 13.44
C TYR A 336 -15.85 0.17 13.68
N ARG A 337 -16.61 -0.17 12.65
CA ARG A 337 -18.03 -0.47 12.80
C ARG A 337 -18.28 -1.75 13.60
N ASN A 338 -17.41 -2.75 13.52
CA ASN A 338 -17.48 -3.93 14.37
C ASN A 338 -17.29 -3.55 15.84
N LEU A 339 -16.26 -2.78 16.16
CA LEU A 339 -15.99 -2.24 17.50
C LEU A 339 -17.21 -1.46 18.07
N LEU A 340 -17.77 -0.57 17.26
CA LEU A 340 -18.98 0.18 17.69
C LEU A 340 -20.19 -0.72 17.96
N LYS A 341 -20.36 -1.82 17.23
CA LYS A 341 -21.45 -2.78 17.48
C LYS A 341 -21.25 -3.50 18.80
N THR A 342 -20.03 -3.91 19.11
CA THR A 342 -19.67 -4.51 20.40
C THR A 342 -20.01 -3.56 21.54
N TRP A 343 -19.54 -2.33 21.50
CA TRP A 343 -19.81 -1.34 22.54
C TRP A 343 -21.29 -1.04 22.70
N LYS A 344 -22.05 -0.99 21.61
CA LYS A 344 -23.51 -0.82 21.66
C LYS A 344 -24.22 -2.01 22.29
N ALA A 345 -23.74 -3.23 22.07
CA ALA A 345 -24.28 -4.45 22.63
C ALA A 345 -24.06 -4.53 24.15
N LEU A 346 -22.95 -3.98 24.65
CA LEU A 346 -22.62 -3.90 26.08
C LEU A 346 -23.46 -2.89 26.83
N GLY A 347 -24.23 -2.03 26.17
CA GLY A 347 -25.13 -1.05 26.78
C GLY A 347 -24.47 0.00 27.66
N THR A 348 -23.18 0.26 27.43
CA THR A 348 -22.41 1.20 28.24
C THR A 348 -22.75 2.66 27.90
N GLU A 349 -22.70 3.54 28.90
CA GLU A 349 -22.93 4.99 28.73
C GLU A 349 -21.95 5.56 27.67
N THR A 350 -20.72 5.04 27.59
CA THR A 350 -19.71 5.43 26.62
C THR A 350 -20.17 5.16 25.20
N ALA A 351 -20.76 4.00 24.91
CA ALA A 351 -21.31 3.67 23.61
C ALA A 351 -22.44 4.60 23.18
N ASN A 352 -23.30 4.98 24.16
CA ASN A 352 -24.38 5.94 23.94
C ASN A 352 -23.83 7.35 23.71
N MET A 353 -22.79 7.77 24.44
CA MET A 353 -22.15 9.07 24.23
C MET A 353 -21.51 9.19 22.85
N ILE A 354 -20.79 8.16 22.40
CA ILE A 354 -20.17 8.12 21.05
C ILE A 354 -21.24 8.18 19.96
N ALA A 355 -22.34 7.44 20.14
CA ALA A 355 -23.43 7.39 19.18
C ALA A 355 -24.23 8.71 19.06
N PHE A 356 -24.40 9.46 20.18
CA PHE A 356 -25.26 10.63 20.23
C PHE A 356 -24.54 11.97 20.24
N LYS A 357 -23.31 12.06 20.73
CA LYS A 357 -22.57 13.32 20.85
C LYS A 357 -21.43 13.49 19.86
N GLY A 358 -21.04 12.41 19.13
CA GLY A 358 -19.90 12.45 18.22
C GLY A 358 -18.63 12.87 18.94
N LEU A 359 -17.84 11.94 19.45
CA LEU A 359 -16.50 12.29 19.93
C LEU A 359 -15.66 12.77 18.76
N PRO A 360 -14.95 13.90 18.89
CA PRO A 360 -14.12 14.44 17.81
C PRO A 360 -13.00 13.47 17.40
N THR A 361 -12.52 12.63 18.34
CA THR A 361 -11.51 11.59 18.05
C THR A 361 -11.84 10.36 18.88
N PRO A 362 -12.25 9.24 18.26
CA PRO A 362 -12.46 8.01 19.00
C PRO A 362 -11.13 7.51 19.57
N SER A 363 -11.15 6.95 20.77
CA SER A 363 -9.97 6.40 21.43
C SER A 363 -10.30 5.05 22.06
N TYR A 364 -9.30 4.18 22.17
CA TYR A 364 -9.36 2.91 22.88
C TYR A 364 -8.25 2.89 23.93
N GLU A 365 -8.61 2.76 25.19
CA GLU A 365 -7.69 2.84 26.34
C GLU A 365 -6.76 4.09 26.33
N GLY A 366 -7.25 5.21 25.85
CA GLY A 366 -6.49 6.46 25.73
C GLY A 366 -5.67 6.60 24.46
N ILE A 367 -5.56 5.56 23.64
CA ILE A 367 -4.88 5.60 22.34
C ILE A 367 -5.88 6.07 21.28
N PRO A 368 -5.58 7.12 20.51
CA PRO A 368 -6.49 7.64 19.50
C PRO A 368 -6.66 6.66 18.33
N ILE A 369 -7.88 6.63 17.76
CA ILE A 369 -8.22 5.81 16.60
C ILE A 369 -8.41 6.71 15.39
N ILE A 370 -7.63 6.46 14.33
CA ILE A 370 -7.77 7.08 13.03
C ILE A 370 -8.50 6.13 12.09
N ILE A 371 -9.69 6.52 11.65
CA ILE A 371 -10.50 5.72 10.74
C ILE A 371 -10.08 6.03 9.32
N ARG A 372 -9.78 4.99 8.53
CA ARG A 372 -9.41 5.09 7.11
C ARG A 372 -10.51 4.46 6.24
N PRO A 373 -11.55 5.22 5.87
CA PRO A 373 -12.67 4.68 5.11
C PRO A 373 -12.28 4.24 3.70
N ASP A 374 -11.28 4.87 3.11
CA ASP A 374 -10.79 4.56 1.76
C ASP A 374 -10.08 3.21 1.67
N TRP A 375 -9.54 2.71 2.79
CA TRP A 375 -8.90 1.40 2.81
C TRP A 375 -9.84 0.27 2.41
N ASP A 376 -11.09 0.31 2.85
CA ASP A 376 -12.09 -0.72 2.47
C ASP A 376 -12.29 -0.79 0.95
N LEU A 377 -12.31 0.38 0.28
CA LEU A 377 -12.46 0.47 -1.17
C LEU A 377 -11.23 -0.11 -1.89
N TRP A 378 -10.04 0.29 -1.49
CA TRP A 378 -8.80 -0.13 -2.15
C TRP A 378 -8.46 -1.60 -1.87
N ILE A 379 -8.72 -2.09 -0.65
CA ILE A 379 -8.61 -3.52 -0.34
C ILE A 379 -9.53 -4.34 -1.24
N THR A 380 -10.77 -3.89 -1.43
CA THR A 380 -11.73 -4.56 -2.31
C THR A 380 -11.24 -4.57 -3.77
N ALA A 381 -10.72 -3.46 -4.26
CA ALA A 381 -10.15 -3.36 -5.60
C ALA A 381 -8.95 -4.28 -5.83
N LEU A 382 -8.15 -4.54 -4.78
CA LEU A 382 -6.99 -5.42 -4.79
C LEU A 382 -7.31 -6.88 -4.43
N GLY A 383 -8.55 -7.31 -4.59
CA GLY A 383 -8.94 -8.70 -4.36
C GLY A 383 -9.51 -9.01 -2.98
N GLY A 384 -9.52 -8.05 -2.06
CA GLY A 384 -10.13 -8.21 -0.73
C GLY A 384 -9.33 -9.13 0.20
N VAL A 385 -8.03 -9.26 0.00
CA VAL A 385 -7.13 -9.99 0.91
C VAL A 385 -6.86 -9.12 2.13
N PHE A 386 -7.00 -9.68 3.34
CA PHE A 386 -6.95 -8.95 4.63
C PHE A 386 -7.91 -7.75 4.69
N PRO A 387 -9.23 -8.01 4.69
CA PRO A 387 -10.21 -6.93 4.61
C PRO A 387 -10.27 -6.04 5.87
N ASN A 388 -9.77 -6.53 7.01
CA ASN A 388 -9.97 -5.91 8.32
C ASN A 388 -8.64 -5.48 8.94
N ARG A 389 -7.84 -4.73 8.19
CA ARG A 389 -6.51 -4.30 8.65
C ARG A 389 -6.60 -3.27 9.75
N VAL A 390 -5.81 -3.50 10.79
CA VAL A 390 -5.57 -2.56 11.89
C VAL A 390 -4.05 -2.40 12.05
N VAL A 391 -3.59 -1.19 12.22
CA VAL A 391 -2.17 -0.87 12.42
C VAL A 391 -2.06 -0.05 13.71
N LEU A 392 -1.24 -0.48 14.64
CA LEU A 392 -0.87 0.27 15.84
C LEU A 392 0.61 0.63 15.74
N THR A 393 0.91 1.92 15.68
CA THR A 393 2.29 2.42 15.58
C THR A 393 2.34 3.89 15.96
N PRO A 394 3.46 4.42 16.45
CA PRO A 394 3.64 5.86 16.58
C PRO A 394 3.60 6.55 15.22
N ALA A 395 2.95 7.71 15.13
CA ALA A 395 2.86 8.47 13.89
C ALA A 395 4.25 8.84 13.32
N LYS A 396 5.21 9.10 14.18
CA LYS A 396 6.61 9.43 13.81
C LYS A 396 7.39 8.24 13.23
N ASN A 397 6.89 7.02 13.38
CA ASN A 397 7.52 5.82 12.85
C ASN A 397 7.28 5.66 11.34
N LEU A 398 6.16 6.19 10.83
CA LEU A 398 5.81 6.14 9.42
C LEU A 398 6.39 7.34 8.69
N LEU A 399 7.20 7.09 7.67
CA LEU A 399 7.86 8.11 6.88
C LEU A 399 7.39 8.09 5.43
N PHE A 400 7.06 9.26 4.92
CA PHE A 400 6.86 9.49 3.51
C PHE A 400 7.94 10.44 2.99
N GLY A 401 8.79 9.94 2.10
CA GLY A 401 9.88 10.70 1.49
C GLY A 401 9.47 11.28 0.15
N THR A 402 9.80 12.55 -0.09
CA THR A 402 9.61 13.25 -1.36
C THR A 402 10.82 14.14 -1.65
N ASP A 403 11.02 14.53 -2.91
CA ASP A 403 12.17 15.35 -3.33
C ASP A 403 11.99 16.86 -3.14
N GLY A 404 10.79 17.32 -2.85
CA GLY A 404 10.54 18.70 -2.50
C GLY A 404 9.08 19.10 -2.69
N LEU A 405 8.56 19.84 -1.72
CA LEU A 405 7.28 20.51 -1.83
C LEU A 405 7.41 21.78 -2.68
N ASP A 406 8.63 22.25 -2.92
CA ASP A 406 8.92 23.53 -3.58
C ASP A 406 9.26 23.43 -5.07
N ASP A 407 9.34 22.23 -5.65
CA ASP A 407 9.68 22.06 -7.07
C ASP A 407 8.46 22.28 -7.98
N SER A 408 7.97 23.51 -7.98
CA SER A 408 6.93 23.97 -8.89
C SER A 408 7.36 23.96 -10.39
N GLU A 409 8.63 23.71 -10.67
CA GLU A 409 9.14 23.45 -12.01
C GLU A 409 8.63 22.13 -12.61
N MET A 410 8.00 21.28 -11.78
CA MET A 410 7.46 19.99 -12.18
C MET A 410 6.04 20.04 -12.73
N ILE A 411 5.37 21.19 -12.73
CA ILE A 411 4.01 21.32 -13.27
C ILE A 411 4.07 21.98 -14.63
N GLU A 412 3.74 21.22 -15.65
CA GLU A 412 3.67 21.67 -17.03
C GLU A 412 2.23 21.63 -17.54
N SER A 413 1.83 22.64 -18.29
CA SER A 413 0.52 22.67 -18.96
C SER A 413 0.68 23.27 -20.34
N TRP A 414 0.27 22.53 -21.38
CA TRP A 414 0.31 23.01 -22.76
C TRP A 414 -0.91 22.56 -23.55
N TYR A 415 -1.25 23.33 -24.57
CA TYR A 415 -2.30 22.98 -25.52
C TYR A 415 -1.67 22.34 -26.77
N ASN A 416 -2.10 21.13 -27.10
CA ASN A 416 -1.71 20.48 -28.35
C ASN A 416 -2.73 20.83 -29.43
N GLN A 417 -2.28 21.52 -30.47
CA GLN A 417 -3.15 21.95 -31.59
C GLN A 417 -3.57 20.79 -32.49
N ASP A 418 -2.72 19.77 -32.61
CA ASP A 418 -2.98 18.63 -33.52
C ASP A 418 -4.14 17.78 -33.02
N ASP A 419 -4.17 17.50 -31.70
CA ASP A 419 -5.19 16.69 -31.06
C ASP A 419 -6.33 17.53 -30.46
N GLN A 420 -6.19 18.86 -30.47
CA GLN A 420 -7.12 19.82 -29.81
C GLN A 420 -7.32 19.50 -28.32
N MET A 421 -6.26 19.02 -27.64
CA MET A 421 -6.29 18.65 -26.24
C MET A 421 -5.37 19.54 -25.41
N ARG A 422 -5.82 19.89 -24.22
CA ARG A 422 -4.95 20.47 -23.21
C ARG A 422 -4.35 19.36 -22.35
N ARG A 423 -3.03 19.40 -22.21
CA ARG A 423 -2.26 18.39 -21.47
C ARG A 423 -1.66 19.01 -20.22
N TYR A 424 -1.64 18.18 -19.18
CA TYR A 424 -1.11 18.53 -17.85
C TYR A 424 -0.20 17.42 -17.40
N ARG A 425 0.93 17.84 -16.86
CA ARG A 425 1.92 16.93 -16.29
C ARG A 425 2.39 17.50 -14.95
N VAL A 426 2.32 16.69 -13.91
CA VAL A 426 2.94 16.95 -12.62
C VAL A 426 3.91 15.81 -12.35
N GLN A 427 5.15 16.14 -12.06
CA GLN A 427 6.18 15.17 -11.71
C GLN A 427 6.59 15.37 -10.26
N TYR A 428 6.75 14.27 -9.54
CA TYR A 428 7.23 14.25 -8.16
C TYR A 428 7.98 12.95 -7.91
N LYS A 429 8.71 12.88 -6.80
CA LYS A 429 9.31 11.62 -6.35
C LYS A 429 8.70 11.22 -5.03
N ALA A 430 8.52 9.93 -4.85
CA ALA A 430 7.88 9.40 -3.65
C ALA A 430 8.46 8.05 -3.23
N GLN A 431 8.46 7.80 -1.93
CA GLN A 431 8.74 6.50 -1.32
C GLN A 431 8.21 6.47 0.10
N THR A 432 7.78 5.31 0.56
CA THR A 432 7.42 5.09 1.97
C THR A 432 8.47 4.25 2.68
N ALA A 433 8.67 4.51 3.96
CA ALA A 433 9.49 3.70 4.85
C ALA A 433 8.94 3.77 6.27
N PHE A 434 9.37 2.87 7.13
CA PHE A 434 9.19 3.00 8.57
C PHE A 434 10.55 2.82 9.27
N LEU A 435 10.73 3.52 10.39
CA LEU A 435 12.03 3.56 11.08
C LEU A 435 12.29 2.30 11.91
N HIS A 436 11.29 1.91 12.67
CA HIS A 436 11.38 0.89 13.69
C HIS A 436 10.34 -0.19 13.44
N SER A 437 10.78 -1.37 13.02
CA SER A 437 9.88 -2.52 12.80
C SER A 437 9.33 -3.07 14.12
N GLU A 438 10.10 -2.98 15.19
CA GLU A 438 9.69 -3.36 16.54
C GLU A 438 8.58 -2.49 17.15
N LEU A 439 8.33 -1.30 16.57
CA LEU A 439 7.26 -0.38 16.99
C LEU A 439 6.04 -0.43 16.05
N VAL A 440 5.80 -1.58 15.44
CA VAL A 440 4.64 -1.81 14.58
C VAL A 440 3.90 -3.05 15.06
N VAL A 441 2.63 -2.90 15.43
CA VAL A 441 1.73 -4.02 15.73
C VAL A 441 0.64 -4.06 14.67
N LEU A 442 0.42 -5.23 14.09
CA LEU A 442 -0.52 -5.42 12.98
C LEU A 442 -1.68 -6.30 13.41
N GLY A 443 -2.89 -5.84 13.19
CA GLY A 443 -4.13 -6.58 13.41
C GLY A 443 -4.81 -6.99 12.11
N GLY A 444 -5.36 -8.20 12.06
CA GLY A 444 -6.07 -8.72 10.89
C GLY A 444 -5.20 -8.96 9.66
N MET A 445 -3.89 -8.97 9.83
CA MET A 445 -2.89 -9.42 8.86
C MET A 445 -2.32 -10.74 9.36
N PRO A 446 -2.05 -11.71 8.48
CA PRO A 446 -1.72 -13.06 8.93
C PRO A 446 -0.35 -13.14 9.55
N THR A 447 -0.23 -14.07 10.48
CA THR A 447 1.05 -14.63 10.92
C THR A 447 1.69 -15.46 9.80
N TYR A 448 3.00 -15.42 9.72
CA TYR A 448 3.78 -16.21 8.76
C TYR A 448 4.13 -17.59 9.30
#